data_e13bc896841324f3a668513807863a89
#
_entry.id   e13bc896841324f3a668513807863a89
#
_cell.length_a   1.000
_cell.length_b   1.000
_cell.length_c   1.000
_cell.angle_alpha   90.00
_cell.angle_beta   90.00
_cell.angle_gamma   90.00
#
_symmetry.space_group_name_H-M   'P 1'
#
loop_
_entity.id
_entity.type
_entity.pdbx_description
1 polymer ?
#
loop_
_entity_poly.entity_id
_entity_poly.type
_entity_poly.pdbx_seq_one_letter_code
_entity_poly.pdbx_strand_id
1 'polypeptide(L)' 'MTTELQLLFGRNVRRLREELGLTQAELALKAGINRSYLGGVERGQRRICMENIARIADALAVSPDALFRAGMNP' A
#
# COMPACT_ATOMS: atom_id res chain seq x y z
N MET A 1 -1.15 -17.36 -4.64
CA MET A 1 -2.21 -16.89 -5.55
C MET A 1 -2.60 -15.47 -5.20
N THR A 2 -2.70 -14.62 -6.20
CA THR A 2 -3.06 -13.21 -6.01
C THR A 2 -4.57 -13.07 -6.05
N THR A 3 -5.15 -12.36 -5.08
CA THR A 3 -6.59 -12.11 -5.06
C THR A 3 -6.86 -10.71 -5.60
N GLU A 4 -8.11 -10.48 -5.99
CA GLU A 4 -8.52 -9.15 -6.43
C GLU A 4 -8.32 -8.11 -5.33
N LEU A 5 -8.55 -8.51 -4.09
CA LEU A 5 -8.38 -7.58 -2.97
C LEU A 5 -6.91 -7.19 -2.80
N GLN A 6 -6.00 -8.14 -2.99
CA GLN A 6 -4.58 -7.83 -2.93
C GLN A 6 -4.17 -6.87 -4.04
N LEU A 7 -4.72 -7.07 -5.23
CA LEU A 7 -4.44 -6.16 -6.35
C LEU A 7 -4.99 -4.76 -6.09
N LEU A 8 -6.21 -4.69 -5.58
CA LEU A 8 -6.84 -3.40 -5.26
C LEU A 8 -6.02 -2.65 -4.20
N PHE A 9 -5.67 -3.36 -3.13
CA PHE A 9 -4.90 -2.77 -2.05
C PHE A 9 -3.57 -2.24 -2.58
N GLY A 10 -2.87 -3.05 -3.35
CA GLY A 10 -1.57 -2.66 -3.90
C GLY A 10 -1.65 -1.45 -4.82
N ARG A 11 -2.66 -1.40 -5.67
CA ARG A 11 -2.85 -0.25 -6.56
C ARG A 11 -3.12 1.02 -5.76
N ASN A 12 -3.93 0.92 -4.71
CA ASN A 12 -4.24 2.08 -3.88
C ASN A 12 -3.01 2.58 -3.14
N VAL A 13 -2.21 1.65 -2.60
CA VAL A 13 -0.96 2.02 -1.93
C VAL A 13 -0.05 2.77 -2.90
N ARG A 14 0.14 2.21 -4.09
CA ARG A 14 1.03 2.83 -5.08
C ARG A 14 0.52 4.21 -5.48
N ARG A 15 -0.78 4.33 -5.77
CA ARG A 15 -1.35 5.60 -6.18
C ARG A 15 -1.15 6.67 -5.11
N LEU A 16 -1.47 6.33 -3.86
CA LEU A 16 -1.33 7.30 -2.78
C LEU A 16 0.14 7.65 -2.53
N ARG A 17 1.02 6.66 -2.65
CA ARG A 17 2.45 6.90 -2.52
C ARG A 17 2.93 7.89 -3.58
N GLU A 18 2.52 7.67 -4.82
CA GLU A 18 2.95 8.54 -5.93
C GLU A 18 2.35 9.93 -5.79
N GLU A 19 1.13 10.04 -5.31
CA GLU A 19 0.51 11.34 -5.07
C GLU A 19 1.28 12.15 -4.03
N LEU A 20 1.91 11.47 -3.08
CA LEU A 20 2.73 12.14 -2.08
C LEU A 20 4.16 12.36 -2.54
N GLY A 21 4.50 11.92 -3.74
CA GLY A 21 5.85 12.07 -4.27
C GLY A 21 6.88 11.17 -3.61
N LEU A 22 6.45 10.06 -3.01
CA LEU A 22 7.36 9.16 -2.32
C LEU A 22 7.82 8.02 -3.22
N THR A 23 9.10 7.65 -3.08
CA THR A 23 9.59 6.42 -3.68
C THR A 23 9.16 5.23 -2.83
N GLN A 24 9.26 4.01 -3.37
CA GLN A 24 8.99 2.82 -2.57
C GLN A 24 9.92 2.77 -1.35
N ALA A 25 11.18 3.11 -1.52
CA ALA A 25 12.13 3.08 -0.41
C ALA A 25 11.71 4.07 0.68
N GLU A 26 11.25 5.25 0.29
CA GLU A 26 10.82 6.25 1.25
C GLU A 26 9.57 5.81 2.02
N LEU A 27 8.59 5.27 1.31
CA LEU A 27 7.39 4.79 2.00
C LEU A 27 7.72 3.62 2.91
N ALA A 28 8.55 2.68 2.45
CA ALA A 28 8.92 1.54 3.28
C ALA A 28 9.61 2.00 4.56
N LEU A 29 10.50 2.98 4.45
CA LEU A 29 11.17 3.52 5.61
C LEU A 29 10.17 4.15 6.59
N LYS A 30 9.25 4.96 6.07
CA LYS A 30 8.26 5.61 6.91
C LYS A 30 7.35 4.60 7.59
N ALA A 31 6.99 3.52 6.89
CA ALA A 31 6.09 2.52 7.42
C ALA A 31 6.81 1.49 8.29
N GLY A 32 8.14 1.48 8.28
CA GLY A 32 8.90 0.51 9.05
C GLY A 32 8.82 -0.89 8.47
N ILE A 33 8.74 -1.01 7.15
CA ILE A 33 8.68 -2.31 6.49
C ILE A 33 9.78 -2.41 5.44
N ASN A 34 10.02 -3.61 4.96
CA ASN A 34 11.04 -3.88 3.98
C ASN A 34 10.61 -3.38 2.60
N ARG A 35 11.54 -2.77 1.86
CA ARG A 35 11.22 -2.22 0.54
C ARG A 35 10.77 -3.29 -0.45
N SER A 36 11.43 -4.45 -0.46
CA SER A 36 11.04 -5.53 -1.37
C SER A 36 9.64 -6.04 -1.06
N TYR A 37 9.32 -6.12 0.22
CA TYR A 37 7.99 -6.52 0.65
C TYR A 37 6.95 -5.50 0.15
N LEU A 38 7.23 -4.21 0.32
CA LEU A 38 6.32 -3.16 -0.15
C LEU A 38 6.12 -3.26 -1.66
N GLY A 39 7.20 -3.50 -2.41
CA GLY A 39 7.09 -3.68 -3.85
C GLY A 39 6.17 -4.84 -4.21
N GLY A 40 6.29 -5.95 -3.50
CA GLY A 40 5.41 -7.09 -3.69
C GLY A 40 3.97 -6.78 -3.36
N VAL A 41 3.75 -6.00 -2.29
CA VAL A 41 2.40 -5.57 -1.90
C VAL A 41 1.79 -4.70 -3.00
N GLU A 42 2.56 -3.77 -3.56
CA GLU A 42 2.03 -2.89 -4.60
C GLU A 42 1.68 -3.66 -5.87
N ARG A 43 2.38 -4.76 -6.14
CA ARG A 43 2.07 -5.60 -7.29
C ARG A 43 0.95 -6.60 -7.01
N GLY A 44 0.45 -6.63 -5.77
CA GLY A 44 -0.60 -7.56 -5.38
C GLY A 44 -0.08 -8.97 -5.18
N GLN A 45 1.22 -9.15 -4.98
CA GLN A 45 1.84 -10.46 -4.91
C GLN A 45 2.19 -10.91 -3.50
N ARG A 46 1.95 -10.09 -2.51
CA ARG A 46 2.26 -10.43 -1.13
C ARG A 46 1.02 -10.27 -0.27
N ARG A 47 0.84 -11.21 0.64
CA ARG A 47 -0.19 -11.07 1.66
C ARG A 47 0.23 -9.99 2.63
N ILE A 48 -0.74 -9.31 3.21
CA ILE A 48 -0.42 -8.27 4.16
C ILE A 48 -1.19 -8.52 5.45
N CYS A 49 -0.52 -8.39 6.57
CA CYS A 49 -1.15 -8.53 7.87
C CYS A 49 -1.74 -7.20 8.32
N MET A 50 -2.63 -7.27 9.29
CA MET A 50 -3.33 -6.06 9.75
C MET A 50 -2.36 -5.04 10.30
N GLU A 51 -1.31 -5.47 10.98
CA GLU A 51 -0.32 -4.54 11.51
C GLU A 51 0.34 -3.74 10.40
N ASN A 52 0.68 -4.40 9.30
CA ASN A 52 1.33 -3.70 8.19
C ASN A 52 0.35 -2.82 7.42
N ILE A 53 -0.93 -3.19 7.37
CA ILE A 53 -1.96 -2.31 6.83
C ILE A 53 -1.97 -1.00 7.62
N ALA A 54 -1.96 -1.11 8.95
CA ALA A 54 -1.97 0.08 9.80
C ALA A 54 -0.71 0.92 9.59
N ARG A 55 0.45 0.27 9.49
CA ARG A 55 1.71 0.99 9.30
C ARG A 55 1.74 1.75 7.98
N ILE A 56 1.25 1.11 6.91
CA ILE A 56 1.21 1.77 5.60
C ILE A 56 0.22 2.91 5.60
N ALA A 57 -0.96 2.71 6.19
CA ALA A 57 -1.97 3.76 6.25
C ALA A 57 -1.45 4.97 7.03
N ASP A 58 -0.78 4.74 8.16
CA ASP A 58 -0.20 5.82 8.93
C ASP A 58 0.86 6.57 8.13
N ALA A 59 1.72 5.84 7.44
CA ALA A 59 2.79 6.46 6.65
C ALA A 59 2.23 7.28 5.51
N LEU A 60 1.08 6.89 4.96
CA LEU A 60 0.41 7.62 3.90
C LEU A 60 -0.55 8.68 4.43
N ALA A 61 -0.73 8.75 5.75
CA ALA A 61 -1.61 9.71 6.40
C ALA A 61 -3.07 9.56 5.95
N VAL A 62 -3.51 8.31 5.80
CA VAL A 62 -4.90 8.01 5.45
C VAL A 62 -5.45 6.99 6.44
N SER A 63 -6.78 6.88 6.52
CA SER A 63 -7.38 5.81 7.30
C SER A 63 -7.26 4.51 6.53
N PRO A 64 -7.19 3.36 7.22
CA PRO A 64 -6.98 2.08 6.53
C PRO A 64 -8.03 1.76 5.47
N ASP A 65 -9.28 2.19 5.66
CA ASP A 65 -10.32 1.91 4.69
C ASP A 65 -10.04 2.55 3.32
N ALA A 66 -9.30 3.66 3.31
CA ALA A 66 -8.95 4.31 2.04
C ALA A 66 -8.15 3.38 1.13
N LEU A 67 -7.45 2.40 1.72
CA LEU A 67 -6.62 1.49 0.94
C LEU A 67 -7.44 0.38 0.29
N PHE A 68 -8.72 0.28 0.63
CA PHE A 68 -9.60 -0.76 0.11
C PHE A 68 -10.74 -0.21 -0.74
N ARG A 69 -10.71 1.06 -1.09
CA ARG A 69 -11.75 1.65 -1.91
C ARG A 69 -11.51 1.33 -3.37
N ALA A 70 -12.55 0.90 -4.05
CA ALA A 70 -12.47 0.57 -5.46
C ALA A 70 -12.96 1.73 -6.31
N GLY A 71 -12.40 1.84 -7.49
CA GLY A 71 -12.98 2.71 -8.52
C GLY A 71 -13.01 4.17 -8.24
N MET A 72 -12.11 4.63 -7.48
CA MET A 72 -12.20 5.89 -7.05
C MET A 72 -11.77 6.94 -7.96
N ASN A 73 -11.29 6.72 -8.88
CA ASN A 73 -10.92 7.75 -9.61
C ASN A 73 -11.17 7.67 -10.75
N PRO A 74 -11.29 8.52 -11.13
CA PRO A 74 -11.40 8.72 -12.48
C PRO A 74 -10.22 8.36 -13.20
#